data_954c6353e8cacf1a668e3b1cbe6d72dc
#
_entry.id   954c6353e8cacf1a668e3b1cbe6d72dc
#
_cell.length_a   1.000
_cell.length_b   1.000
_cell.length_c   1.000
_cell.angle_alpha   90.00
_cell.angle_beta   90.00
_cell.angle_gamma   90.00
#
_symmetry.space_group_name_H-M   'P 1'
#
loop_
_entity.id
_entity.type
_entity.pdbx_description
1 polymer ?
#
loop_
_entity_poly.entity_id
_entity_poly.type
_entity_poly.pdbx_seq_one_letter_code
_entity_poly.pdbx_strand_id
1 'polypeptide(L)'
;MNEIKESFYKHIENGICNGAEYIINYNGKIYQEAIGFKDLEKKIKLTKNLHYRIWSMTKPIVSLAAMQLVEKKFLSLDDTIDKYLPGIKKINILNKNSKNINDTYLSNKIPTIRHLLLHTAGFTYNTSNNIIAEEYEKRKIFHSGETSLEEEVYNILQIPLLFEPGTEWHYSVSIDILARIIEIITKESLINTLNENIFSLLQMKNTNFYINKEDNINLANTFEFSRDTQTLKNLNPAARKLVNYWYPPNNITYARGGHGLFS
;
A
#
# COMPACT_ATOMS: atom_id res chain seq x y z
N MET A 1 13.28 -28.60 4.76
CA MET A 1 14.05 -27.37 4.49
C MET A 1 14.74 -27.42 3.11
N ASN A 2 15.39 -28.52 2.75
CA ASN A 2 16.02 -28.65 1.41
C ASN A 2 14.99 -28.51 0.27
N GLU A 3 13.82 -29.10 0.40
CA GLU A 3 12.77 -29.01 -0.62
C GLU A 3 12.29 -27.56 -0.88
N ILE A 4 12.20 -26.74 0.17
CA ILE A 4 11.85 -25.32 0.03
C ILE A 4 12.92 -24.59 -0.75
N LYS A 5 14.19 -24.81 -0.39
CA LYS A 5 15.34 -24.23 -1.06
C LYS A 5 15.42 -24.64 -2.54
N GLU A 6 15.22 -25.92 -2.83
CA GLU A 6 15.19 -26.46 -4.20
C GLU A 6 14.02 -25.89 -5.02
N SER A 7 12.85 -25.70 -4.40
CA SER A 7 11.71 -25.07 -5.05
C SER A 7 12.05 -23.63 -5.48
N PHE A 8 12.68 -22.83 -4.61
CA PHE A 8 13.11 -21.47 -5.00
C PHE A 8 14.18 -21.48 -6.09
N TYR A 9 15.15 -22.39 -6.04
CA TYR A 9 16.14 -22.51 -7.12
C TYR A 9 15.48 -22.79 -8.47
N LYS A 10 14.51 -23.69 -8.54
CA LYS A 10 13.76 -23.97 -9.77
C LYS A 10 13.03 -22.75 -10.31
N HIS A 11 12.43 -21.93 -9.41
CA HIS A 11 11.76 -20.69 -9.82
C HIS A 11 12.73 -19.64 -10.35
N ILE A 12 13.93 -19.55 -9.76
CA ILE A 12 14.99 -18.63 -10.22
C ILE A 12 15.55 -19.10 -11.57
N GLU A 13 15.85 -20.38 -11.72
CA GLU A 13 16.35 -20.97 -12.98
C GLU A 13 15.35 -20.83 -14.12
N ASN A 14 14.05 -20.96 -13.82
CA ASN A 14 12.96 -20.75 -14.78
C ASN A 14 12.64 -19.27 -15.05
N GLY A 15 13.38 -18.33 -14.46
CA GLY A 15 13.16 -16.90 -14.65
C GLY A 15 11.85 -16.35 -14.09
N ILE A 16 11.20 -17.06 -13.16
CA ILE A 16 9.96 -16.62 -12.51
C ILE A 16 10.25 -15.52 -11.48
N CYS A 17 11.38 -15.64 -10.78
CA CYS A 17 11.87 -14.60 -9.87
C CYS A 17 13.41 -14.51 -9.98
N ASN A 18 13.97 -13.39 -9.52
CA ASN A 18 15.43 -13.16 -9.52
C ASN A 18 16.12 -13.73 -8.28
N GLY A 19 15.37 -13.90 -7.21
CA GLY A 19 15.87 -14.38 -5.93
C GLY A 19 14.75 -14.43 -4.90
N ALA A 20 15.06 -15.00 -3.76
CA ALA A 20 14.17 -15.11 -2.63
C ALA A 20 14.96 -15.08 -1.32
N GLU A 21 14.40 -14.38 -0.33
CA GLU A 21 14.79 -14.52 1.06
C GLU A 21 13.58 -15.05 1.85
N TYR A 22 13.79 -16.04 2.70
CA TYR A 22 12.75 -16.57 3.55
C TYR A 22 13.25 -16.77 4.98
N ILE A 23 12.34 -16.60 5.92
CA ILE A 23 12.54 -16.90 7.34
C ILE A 23 11.41 -17.83 7.77
N ILE A 24 11.78 -18.95 8.36
CA ILE A 24 10.83 -19.95 8.88
C ILE A 24 11.17 -20.19 10.34
N ASN A 25 10.20 -20.02 11.23
CA ASN A 25 10.28 -20.45 12.60
C ASN A 25 9.47 -21.76 12.75
N TYR A 26 10.16 -22.85 13.02
CA TYR A 26 9.53 -24.14 13.24
C TYR A 26 10.00 -24.72 14.58
N ASN A 27 9.08 -24.90 15.51
CA ASN A 27 9.38 -25.39 16.87
C ASN A 27 10.50 -24.61 17.58
N GLY A 28 10.50 -23.28 17.46
CA GLY A 28 11.50 -22.40 18.05
C GLY A 28 12.84 -22.33 17.31
N LYS A 29 13.04 -23.15 16.27
CA LYS A 29 14.23 -23.11 15.44
C LYS A 29 13.99 -22.21 14.23
N ILE A 30 14.85 -21.20 14.06
CA ILE A 30 14.78 -20.27 12.94
C ILE A 30 15.67 -20.75 11.81
N TYR A 31 15.10 -20.81 10.62
CA TYR A 31 15.78 -21.08 9.35
C TYR A 31 15.66 -19.83 8.48
N GLN A 32 16.78 -19.30 8.03
CA GLN A 32 16.83 -18.12 7.15
C GLN A 32 17.82 -18.37 6.02
N GLU A 33 17.37 -18.18 4.80
CA GLU A 33 18.18 -18.30 3.59
C GLU A 33 17.90 -17.14 2.64
N ALA A 34 18.92 -16.73 1.90
CA ALA A 34 18.85 -15.79 0.80
C ALA A 34 19.49 -16.43 -0.43
N ILE A 35 18.76 -16.54 -1.52
CA ILE A 35 19.18 -17.21 -2.76
C ILE A 35 18.88 -16.35 -3.98
N GLY A 36 19.70 -16.51 -5.05
CA GLY A 36 19.56 -15.74 -6.27
C GLY A 36 20.27 -14.40 -6.24
N PHE A 37 19.70 -13.39 -6.92
CA PHE A 37 20.36 -12.11 -7.17
C PHE A 37 19.52 -10.92 -6.69
N LYS A 38 20.21 -9.97 -6.07
CA LYS A 38 19.68 -8.63 -5.77
C LYS A 38 19.63 -7.77 -7.03
N ASP A 39 20.63 -7.94 -7.92
CA ASP A 39 20.76 -7.22 -9.19
C ASP A 39 21.16 -8.23 -10.27
N LEU A 40 20.29 -8.46 -11.24
CA LEU A 40 20.52 -9.44 -12.31
C LEU A 40 21.60 -8.96 -13.30
N GLU A 41 21.59 -7.69 -13.64
CA GLU A 41 22.50 -7.12 -14.64
C GLU A 41 23.95 -7.10 -14.13
N LYS A 42 24.12 -6.68 -12.88
CA LYS A 42 25.43 -6.63 -12.20
C LYS A 42 25.83 -7.96 -11.56
N LYS A 43 24.95 -8.97 -11.61
CA LYS A 43 25.15 -10.28 -10.96
C LYS A 43 25.47 -10.19 -9.45
N ILE A 44 24.89 -9.19 -8.77
CA ILE A 44 25.05 -9.04 -7.32
C ILE A 44 24.13 -10.04 -6.63
N LYS A 45 24.72 -10.94 -5.84
CA LYS A 45 23.95 -11.94 -5.09
C LYS A 45 23.03 -11.29 -4.06
N LEU A 46 21.89 -11.91 -3.85
CA LEU A 46 20.98 -11.58 -2.76
C LEU A 46 21.63 -12.03 -1.44
N THR A 47 21.58 -11.16 -0.45
CA THR A 47 22.08 -11.42 0.90
C THR A 47 20.94 -11.30 1.90
N LYS A 48 21.10 -11.85 3.08
CA LYS A 48 20.16 -11.68 4.19
C LYS A 48 20.13 -10.23 4.65
N ASN A 49 19.02 -9.84 5.24
CA ASN A 49 18.83 -8.51 5.86
C ASN A 49 18.84 -7.35 4.84
N LEU A 50 18.25 -7.58 3.69
CA LEU A 50 17.93 -6.48 2.77
C LEU A 50 16.65 -5.78 3.21
N HIS A 51 16.53 -4.51 2.81
CA HIS A 51 15.24 -3.81 2.86
C HIS A 51 14.43 -4.14 1.62
N TYR A 52 13.19 -4.50 1.84
CA TYR A 52 12.22 -4.77 0.76
C TYR A 52 11.11 -3.73 0.77
N ARG A 53 10.64 -3.37 -0.40
CA ARG A 53 9.35 -2.68 -0.53
C ARG A 53 8.25 -3.68 -0.23
N ILE A 54 7.57 -3.55 0.91
CA ILE A 54 6.55 -4.53 1.30
C ILE A 54 5.18 -4.24 0.70
N TRP A 55 5.07 -3.17 -0.08
CA TRP A 55 3.86 -2.82 -0.85
C TRP A 55 2.59 -2.92 -0.01
N SER A 56 1.59 -3.64 -0.51
CA SER A 56 0.29 -3.80 0.15
C SER A 56 0.31 -4.59 1.45
N MET A 57 1.43 -5.18 1.83
CA MET A 57 1.62 -5.66 3.22
C MET A 57 1.65 -4.53 4.25
N THR A 58 1.73 -3.28 3.81
CA THR A 58 1.45 -2.09 4.63
C THR A 58 0.02 -2.11 5.20
N LYS A 59 -0.97 -2.57 4.42
CA LYS A 59 -2.39 -2.55 4.80
C LYS A 59 -2.73 -3.30 6.10
N PRO A 60 -2.28 -4.54 6.33
CA PRO A 60 -2.54 -5.21 7.59
C PRO A 60 -1.92 -4.49 8.78
N ILE A 61 -0.77 -3.82 8.62
CA ILE A 61 -0.13 -3.04 9.69
C ILE A 61 -0.98 -1.80 10.04
N VAL A 62 -1.43 -1.06 9.04
CA VAL A 62 -2.33 0.10 9.25
C VAL A 62 -3.69 -0.35 9.79
N SER A 63 -4.21 -1.48 9.31
CA SER A 63 -5.45 -2.05 9.84
C SER A 63 -5.31 -2.46 11.30
N LEU A 64 -4.15 -2.98 11.73
CA LEU A 64 -3.86 -3.27 13.13
C LEU A 64 -3.92 -2.01 13.98
N ALA A 65 -3.33 -0.90 13.52
CA ALA A 65 -3.41 0.38 14.24
C ALA A 65 -4.87 0.86 14.39
N ALA A 66 -5.69 0.73 13.35
CA ALA A 66 -7.12 1.03 13.45
C ALA A 66 -7.83 0.12 14.46
N MET A 67 -7.52 -1.19 14.48
CA MET A 67 -8.11 -2.13 15.43
C MET A 67 -7.68 -1.87 16.88
N GLN A 68 -6.47 -1.35 17.12
CA GLN A 68 -6.07 -0.85 18.45
C GLN A 68 -6.92 0.34 18.91
N LEU A 69 -7.32 1.23 17.98
CA LEU A 69 -8.23 2.32 18.29
C LEU A 69 -9.65 1.82 18.56
N VAL A 70 -10.09 0.76 17.88
CA VAL A 70 -11.38 0.09 18.16
C VAL A 70 -11.35 -0.54 19.55
N GLU A 71 -10.30 -1.26 19.91
CA GLU A 71 -10.13 -1.86 21.23
C GLU A 71 -10.18 -0.80 22.35
N LYS A 72 -9.52 0.34 22.14
CA LYS A 72 -9.50 1.50 23.05
C LYS A 72 -10.82 2.32 23.01
N LYS A 73 -11.82 1.95 22.17
CA LYS A 73 -13.11 2.64 21.99
C LYS A 73 -13.01 4.08 21.46
N PHE A 74 -11.91 4.42 20.78
CA PHE A 74 -11.77 5.70 20.07
C PHE A 74 -12.35 5.63 18.65
N LEU A 75 -12.56 4.44 18.11
CA LEU A 75 -13.07 4.15 16.79
C LEU A 75 -14.09 3.02 16.90
N SER A 76 -15.17 3.09 16.12
CA SER A 76 -16.10 1.95 15.93
C SER A 76 -16.06 1.49 14.46
N LEU A 77 -16.20 0.20 14.26
CA LEU A 77 -16.29 -0.37 12.90
C LEU A 77 -17.52 0.14 12.14
N ASP A 78 -18.57 0.53 12.87
CA ASP A 78 -19.83 0.99 12.30
C ASP A 78 -19.93 2.52 12.24
N ASP A 79 -18.89 3.25 12.72
CA ASP A 79 -18.79 4.69 12.49
C ASP A 79 -18.70 4.98 11.01
N THR A 80 -19.45 5.97 10.55
CA THR A 80 -19.36 6.50 9.19
C THR A 80 -18.16 7.43 9.04
N ILE A 81 -17.56 7.48 7.86
CA ILE A 81 -16.32 8.25 7.63
C ILE A 81 -16.50 9.76 7.78
N ASP A 82 -17.70 10.29 7.57
CA ASP A 82 -18.04 11.72 7.77
C ASP A 82 -17.92 12.18 9.22
N LYS A 83 -17.98 11.26 10.18
CA LYS A 83 -17.73 11.55 11.60
C LYS A 83 -16.31 12.10 11.82
N TYR A 84 -15.37 11.68 11.01
CA TYR A 84 -13.94 12.03 11.13
C TYR A 84 -13.45 12.98 10.03
N LEU A 85 -14.03 12.88 8.84
CA LEU A 85 -13.62 13.63 7.66
C LEU A 85 -14.65 14.72 7.37
N PRO A 86 -14.42 15.97 7.83
CA PRO A 86 -15.38 17.04 7.67
C PRO A 86 -15.59 17.39 6.20
N GLY A 87 -16.85 17.69 5.84
CA GLY A 87 -17.22 18.07 4.47
C GLY A 87 -17.88 16.97 3.65
N ILE A 88 -17.85 15.71 4.12
CA ILE A 88 -18.53 14.59 3.45
C ILE A 88 -19.95 14.48 3.98
N LYS A 89 -20.81 15.38 3.57
CA LYS A 89 -22.25 15.25 3.90
C LYS A 89 -23.03 14.48 2.85
N LYS A 90 -22.48 14.35 1.67
CA LYS A 90 -23.13 13.74 0.51
C LYS A 90 -22.06 13.07 -0.35
N ILE A 91 -22.31 11.84 -0.73
CA ILE A 91 -21.43 11.07 -1.61
C ILE A 91 -22.20 10.75 -2.88
N ASN A 92 -21.61 11.02 -4.03
CA ASN A 92 -22.16 10.64 -5.31
C ASN A 92 -21.65 9.24 -5.72
N ILE A 93 -22.53 8.50 -6.35
CA ILE A 93 -22.26 7.19 -6.94
C ILE A 93 -22.35 7.33 -8.44
N LEU A 94 -21.37 6.79 -9.15
CA LEU A 94 -21.39 6.73 -10.61
C LEU A 94 -22.54 5.83 -11.08
N ASN A 95 -23.34 6.29 -12.04
CA ASN A 95 -24.34 5.45 -12.68
C ASN A 95 -23.68 4.25 -13.36
N LYS A 96 -24.29 3.08 -13.21
CA LYS A 96 -23.73 1.82 -13.72
C LYS A 96 -23.47 1.92 -15.22
N ASN A 97 -22.25 1.53 -15.65
CA ASN A 97 -21.79 1.56 -17.03
C ASN A 97 -21.67 2.98 -17.64
N SER A 98 -21.78 4.05 -16.87
CA SER A 98 -21.58 5.39 -17.39
C SER A 98 -20.13 5.62 -17.83
N LYS A 99 -19.98 6.33 -18.94
CA LYS A 99 -18.70 6.84 -19.45
C LYS A 99 -18.50 8.33 -19.16
N ASN A 100 -19.40 8.92 -18.39
CA ASN A 100 -19.34 10.31 -17.98
C ASN A 100 -19.23 10.38 -16.46
N ILE A 101 -18.12 10.90 -15.94
CA ILE A 101 -17.84 11.00 -14.51
C ILE A 101 -18.89 11.83 -13.74
N ASN A 102 -19.59 12.73 -14.42
CA ASN A 102 -20.63 13.58 -13.84
C ASN A 102 -22.03 12.92 -13.86
N ASP A 103 -22.17 11.78 -14.51
CA ASP A 103 -23.41 11.01 -14.53
C ASP A 103 -23.53 10.19 -13.24
N THR A 104 -24.04 10.82 -12.20
CA THR A 104 -24.05 10.27 -10.85
C THR A 104 -25.44 10.43 -10.21
N TYR A 105 -25.66 9.66 -9.16
CA TYR A 105 -26.77 9.85 -8.24
C TYR A 105 -26.27 9.96 -6.80
N LEU A 106 -27.08 10.50 -5.92
CA LEU A 106 -26.73 10.67 -4.53
C LEU A 106 -26.87 9.33 -3.78
N SER A 107 -25.81 8.93 -3.09
CA SER A 107 -25.86 7.75 -2.22
C SER A 107 -26.79 7.94 -1.04
N ASN A 108 -27.49 6.88 -0.68
CA ASN A 108 -28.27 6.81 0.56
C ASN A 108 -27.43 6.37 1.77
N LYS A 109 -26.17 6.04 1.56
CA LYS A 109 -25.26 5.52 2.59
C LYS A 109 -23.92 6.23 2.52
N ILE A 110 -23.33 6.44 3.70
CA ILE A 110 -21.94 6.87 3.84
C ILE A 110 -21.09 5.64 4.18
N PRO A 111 -19.91 5.46 3.58
CA PRO A 111 -19.03 4.36 3.94
C PRO A 111 -18.71 4.35 5.44
N THR A 112 -18.63 3.17 6.02
CA THR A 112 -18.19 2.96 7.40
C THR A 112 -16.72 2.53 7.45
N ILE A 113 -16.13 2.55 8.64
CA ILE A 113 -14.80 1.99 8.89
C ILE A 113 -14.72 0.52 8.47
N ARG A 114 -15.79 -0.25 8.73
CA ARG A 114 -15.92 -1.64 8.27
C ARG A 114 -15.83 -1.75 6.75
N HIS A 115 -16.51 -0.87 6.02
CA HIS A 115 -16.45 -0.84 4.55
C HIS A 115 -15.05 -0.51 4.04
N LEU A 116 -14.30 0.36 4.72
CA LEU A 116 -12.90 0.65 4.36
C LEU A 116 -12.01 -0.59 4.52
N LEU A 117 -12.08 -1.25 5.68
CA LEU A 117 -11.30 -2.46 5.99
C LEU A 117 -11.60 -3.62 5.06
N LEU A 118 -12.86 -3.77 4.63
CA LEU A 118 -13.33 -4.84 3.75
C LEU A 118 -13.19 -4.52 2.26
N HIS A 119 -12.74 -3.31 1.88
CA HIS A 119 -12.75 -2.84 0.49
C HIS A 119 -14.14 -2.88 -0.17
N THR A 120 -15.18 -2.60 0.59
CA THR A 120 -16.58 -2.52 0.11
C THR A 120 -17.13 -1.09 0.16
N ALA A 121 -16.26 -0.09 0.29
CA ALA A 121 -16.65 1.31 0.40
C ALA A 121 -17.00 1.98 -0.94
N GLY A 122 -16.69 1.35 -2.10
CA GLY A 122 -16.95 1.91 -3.42
C GLY A 122 -15.80 2.70 -4.03
N PHE A 123 -14.65 2.81 -3.36
CA PHE A 123 -13.42 3.40 -3.92
C PHE A 123 -12.72 2.47 -4.91
N THR A 124 -11.74 3.01 -5.67
CA THR A 124 -10.90 2.26 -6.61
C THR A 124 -9.42 2.59 -6.44
N TYR A 125 -8.57 2.06 -7.29
CA TYR A 125 -7.19 2.48 -7.51
C TYR A 125 -7.03 3.10 -8.91
N ASN A 126 -6.04 3.99 -9.08
CA ASN A 126 -5.66 4.56 -10.39
C ASN A 126 -5.18 3.50 -11.40
N THR A 127 -4.77 2.32 -10.94
CA THR A 127 -4.36 1.19 -11.78
C THR A 127 -5.53 0.31 -12.27
N SER A 128 -6.75 0.61 -11.84
CA SER A 128 -7.95 -0.11 -12.25
C SER A 128 -8.44 0.35 -13.62
N ASN A 129 -9.17 -0.51 -14.32
CA ASN A 129 -9.73 -0.18 -15.62
C ASN A 129 -11.18 0.32 -15.47
N ASN A 130 -11.34 1.59 -15.04
CA ASN A 130 -12.64 2.25 -14.91
C ASN A 130 -12.47 3.77 -14.97
N ILE A 131 -13.56 4.50 -15.24
CA ILE A 131 -13.55 5.95 -15.41
C ILE A 131 -13.14 6.73 -14.16
N ILE A 132 -13.37 6.20 -12.96
CA ILE A 132 -12.92 6.83 -11.71
C ILE A 132 -11.40 6.72 -11.58
N ALA A 133 -10.82 5.59 -11.98
CA ALA A 133 -9.37 5.43 -12.05
C ALA A 133 -8.73 6.40 -13.04
N GLU A 134 -9.37 6.63 -14.19
CA GLU A 134 -8.93 7.65 -15.15
C GLU A 134 -8.99 9.06 -14.55
N GLU A 135 -10.00 9.35 -13.75
CA GLU A 135 -10.11 10.63 -13.06
C GLU A 135 -9.03 10.80 -11.99
N TYR A 136 -8.66 9.73 -11.26
CA TYR A 136 -7.53 9.73 -10.34
C TYR A 136 -6.22 10.08 -11.07
N GLU A 137 -5.99 9.51 -12.26
CA GLU A 137 -4.84 9.84 -13.10
C GLU A 137 -4.83 11.31 -13.54
N LYS A 138 -5.97 11.83 -14.02
CA LYS A 138 -6.10 13.24 -14.44
C LYS A 138 -5.80 14.20 -13.31
N ARG A 139 -6.25 13.90 -12.09
CA ARG A 139 -6.00 14.71 -10.89
C ARG A 139 -4.65 14.44 -10.24
N LYS A 140 -3.85 13.55 -10.82
CA LYS A 140 -2.53 13.15 -10.32
C LYS A 140 -2.56 12.65 -8.87
N ILE A 141 -3.65 12.00 -8.48
CA ILE A 141 -3.78 11.37 -7.18
C ILE A 141 -2.70 10.30 -7.06
N PHE A 142 -1.92 10.34 -6.00
CA PHE A 142 -0.78 9.46 -5.74
C PHE A 142 0.44 9.59 -6.67
N HIS A 143 0.55 10.67 -7.45
CA HIS A 143 1.65 10.83 -8.41
C HIS A 143 2.89 11.49 -7.83
N SER A 144 2.74 12.50 -6.94
CA SER A 144 3.87 13.35 -6.60
C SER A 144 4.62 12.91 -5.34
N GLY A 145 3.93 12.35 -4.35
CA GLY A 145 4.48 12.17 -2.99
C GLY A 145 4.91 13.49 -2.33
N GLU A 146 4.56 14.62 -2.92
CA GLU A 146 4.81 15.96 -2.42
C GLU A 146 3.63 16.50 -1.61
N THR A 147 2.47 15.87 -1.77
CA THR A 147 1.22 16.18 -1.06
C THR A 147 1.18 15.49 0.30
N SER A 148 0.35 15.99 1.21
CA SER A 148 0.05 15.30 2.47
C SER A 148 -1.00 14.20 2.28
N LEU A 149 -1.05 13.24 3.20
CA LEU A 149 -2.13 12.24 3.23
C LEU A 149 -3.52 12.91 3.35
N GLU A 150 -3.60 14.03 4.07
CA GLU A 150 -4.82 14.84 4.19
C GLU A 150 -5.30 15.36 2.84
N GLU A 151 -4.41 15.97 2.07
CA GLU A 151 -4.73 16.51 0.75
C GLU A 151 -5.10 15.42 -0.25
N GLU A 152 -4.39 14.30 -0.24
CA GLU A 152 -4.71 13.15 -1.08
C GLU A 152 -6.11 12.60 -0.78
N VAL A 153 -6.40 12.39 0.49
CA VAL A 153 -7.73 11.90 0.91
C VAL A 153 -8.82 12.90 0.56
N TYR A 154 -8.58 14.19 0.78
CA TYR A 154 -9.52 15.23 0.37
C TYR A 154 -9.83 15.17 -1.13
N ASN A 155 -8.81 15.05 -1.97
CA ASN A 155 -8.97 14.96 -3.43
C ASN A 155 -9.73 13.69 -3.86
N ILE A 156 -9.47 12.56 -3.22
CA ILE A 156 -10.21 11.30 -3.46
C ILE A 156 -11.70 11.48 -3.17
N LEU A 157 -12.03 12.14 -2.07
CA LEU A 157 -13.41 12.30 -1.60
C LEU A 157 -14.24 13.28 -2.46
N GLN A 158 -13.60 14.03 -3.36
CA GLN A 158 -14.29 14.86 -4.36
C GLN A 158 -14.73 14.07 -5.62
N ILE A 159 -14.41 12.78 -5.69
CA ILE A 159 -14.68 11.91 -6.84
C ILE A 159 -15.79 10.92 -6.46
N PRO A 160 -16.74 10.62 -7.37
CA PRO A 160 -17.80 9.65 -7.07
C PRO A 160 -17.26 8.28 -6.71
N LEU A 161 -18.04 7.51 -5.98
CA LEU A 161 -17.78 6.07 -5.77
C LEU A 161 -18.27 5.24 -6.96
N LEU A 162 -17.71 4.04 -7.11
CA LEU A 162 -18.10 3.07 -8.16
C LEU A 162 -19.48 2.46 -7.90
N PHE A 163 -19.83 2.25 -6.62
CA PHE A 163 -21.05 1.56 -6.20
C PHE A 163 -21.42 1.96 -4.78
N GLU A 164 -22.65 1.65 -4.41
CA GLU A 164 -23.17 1.89 -3.06
C GLU A 164 -22.33 1.16 -1.99
N PRO A 165 -21.95 1.85 -0.91
CA PRO A 165 -21.18 1.23 0.18
C PRO A 165 -21.83 -0.05 0.71
N GLY A 166 -21.03 -1.12 0.74
CA GLY A 166 -21.44 -2.43 1.25
C GLY A 166 -22.08 -3.36 0.22
N THR A 167 -22.25 -2.95 -1.03
CA THR A 167 -22.94 -3.78 -2.04
C THR A 167 -22.00 -4.65 -2.88
N GLU A 168 -20.77 -4.18 -3.10
CA GLU A 168 -19.78 -4.88 -3.93
C GLU A 168 -18.40 -4.81 -3.27
N TRP A 169 -17.49 -5.69 -3.71
CA TRP A 169 -16.08 -5.67 -3.31
C TRP A 169 -15.22 -5.12 -4.44
N HIS A 170 -14.37 -4.15 -4.12
CA HIS A 170 -13.40 -3.63 -5.07
C HIS A 170 -12.14 -3.17 -4.34
N TYR A 171 -11.00 -3.78 -4.66
CA TYR A 171 -9.71 -3.42 -4.06
C TYR A 171 -9.35 -1.97 -4.37
N SER A 172 -9.02 -1.18 -3.34
CA SER A 172 -9.05 0.27 -3.45
C SER A 172 -8.13 1.00 -2.47
N VAL A 173 -8.14 2.32 -2.57
CA VAL A 173 -7.48 3.28 -1.66
C VAL A 173 -8.12 3.37 -0.27
N SER A 174 -9.03 2.48 0.07
CA SER A 174 -9.78 2.52 1.33
C SER A 174 -8.87 2.61 2.56
N ILE A 175 -7.73 1.92 2.56
CA ILE A 175 -6.81 1.92 3.71
C ILE A 175 -6.00 3.23 3.78
N ASP A 176 -5.85 3.96 2.68
CA ASP A 176 -5.29 5.32 2.71
C ASP A 176 -6.25 6.30 3.43
N ILE A 177 -7.55 6.16 3.18
CA ILE A 177 -8.58 6.93 3.88
C ILE A 177 -8.63 6.57 5.36
N LEU A 178 -8.54 5.28 5.69
CA LEU A 178 -8.46 4.80 7.06
C LEU A 178 -7.22 5.36 7.79
N ALA A 179 -6.08 5.43 7.11
CA ALA A 179 -4.86 6.01 7.64
C ALA A 179 -5.04 7.48 8.04
N ARG A 180 -5.73 8.28 7.20
CA ARG A 180 -6.06 9.68 7.56
C ARG A 180 -6.98 9.75 8.76
N ILE A 181 -7.95 8.86 8.88
CA ILE A 181 -8.83 8.79 10.06
C ILE A 181 -8.03 8.47 11.33
N ILE A 182 -7.04 7.58 11.23
CA ILE A 182 -6.11 7.30 12.34
C ILE A 182 -5.39 8.58 12.77
N GLU A 183 -4.81 9.35 11.84
CA GLU A 183 -4.13 10.62 12.14
C GLU A 183 -5.05 11.62 12.85
N ILE A 184 -6.32 11.72 12.41
CA ILE A 184 -7.30 12.64 13.02
C ILE A 184 -7.60 12.23 14.46
N ILE A 185 -7.77 10.95 14.74
CA ILE A 185 -8.07 10.44 16.07
C ILE A 185 -6.89 10.57 17.02
N THR A 186 -5.70 10.20 16.54
CA THR A 186 -4.47 10.20 17.35
C THR A 186 -3.86 11.59 17.50
N LYS A 187 -4.18 12.51 16.57
CA LYS A 187 -3.54 13.82 16.42
C LYS A 187 -2.03 13.74 16.14
N GLU A 188 -1.60 12.61 15.64
CA GLU A 188 -0.23 12.29 15.29
C GLU A 188 -0.16 11.86 13.82
N SER A 189 1.03 11.99 13.22
CA SER A 189 1.25 11.43 11.88
C SER A 189 1.09 9.91 11.89
N LEU A 190 0.72 9.33 10.75
CA LEU A 190 0.64 7.87 10.60
C LEU A 190 1.97 7.20 11.00
N ILE A 191 3.10 7.78 10.59
CA ILE A 191 4.45 7.26 10.93
C ILE A 191 4.64 7.21 12.45
N ASN A 192 4.36 8.30 13.17
CA ASN A 192 4.51 8.35 14.62
C ASN A 192 3.60 7.32 15.29
N THR A 193 2.33 7.26 14.87
CA THR A 193 1.35 6.31 15.40
C THR A 193 1.82 4.86 15.25
N LEU A 194 2.33 4.48 14.06
CA LEU A 194 2.82 3.12 13.81
C LEU A 194 4.11 2.85 14.59
N ASN A 195 5.03 3.82 14.67
CA ASN A 195 6.27 3.67 15.43
C ASN A 195 6.02 3.43 16.91
N GLU A 196 5.15 4.23 17.53
CA GLU A 196 4.89 4.12 18.97
C GLU A 196 4.08 2.87 19.34
N ASN A 197 3.05 2.55 18.55
CA ASN A 197 2.09 1.52 18.92
C ASN A 197 2.40 0.13 18.34
N ILE A 198 3.30 0.03 17.37
CA ILE A 198 3.61 -1.24 16.69
C ILE A 198 5.12 -1.46 16.57
N PHE A 199 5.85 -0.60 15.84
CA PHE A 199 7.22 -0.91 15.45
C PHE A 199 8.17 -0.95 16.66
N SER A 200 8.10 0.03 17.55
CA SER A 200 8.94 0.05 18.77
C SER A 200 8.64 -1.11 19.69
N LEU A 201 7.36 -1.44 19.90
CA LEU A 201 6.93 -2.53 20.77
C LEU A 201 7.37 -3.90 20.24
N LEU A 202 7.34 -4.09 18.91
CA LEU A 202 7.73 -5.33 18.24
C LEU A 202 9.20 -5.34 17.82
N GLN A 203 9.96 -4.30 18.15
CA GLN A 203 11.38 -4.13 17.78
C GLN A 203 11.60 -4.17 16.23
N MET A 204 10.65 -3.70 15.45
CA MET A 204 10.71 -3.63 13.98
C MET A 204 11.54 -2.42 13.54
N LYS A 205 12.82 -2.42 13.88
CA LYS A 205 13.74 -1.26 13.72
C LYS A 205 13.98 -0.86 12.26
N ASN A 206 13.78 -1.79 11.33
CA ASN A 206 14.02 -1.60 9.90
C ASN A 206 12.74 -1.34 9.10
N THR A 207 11.59 -1.20 9.78
CA THR A 207 10.30 -0.94 9.12
C THR A 207 9.98 0.54 9.15
N ASN A 208 9.89 1.18 7.98
CA ASN A 208 9.58 2.60 7.88
C ASN A 208 9.04 2.95 6.48
N PHE A 209 8.49 4.17 6.32
CA PHE A 209 8.06 4.73 5.02
C PHE A 209 9.22 5.35 4.23
N TYR A 210 10.42 5.38 4.76
CA TYR A 210 11.61 5.88 4.09
C TYR A 210 12.82 4.98 4.41
N ILE A 211 13.84 5.11 3.61
CA ILE A 211 15.15 4.47 3.82
C ILE A 211 16.20 5.56 3.84
N ASN A 212 17.07 5.56 4.84
CA ASN A 212 18.20 6.47 4.93
C ASN A 212 19.15 6.25 3.72
N LYS A 213 19.86 7.31 3.31
CA LYS A 213 20.77 7.22 2.17
C LYS A 213 21.84 6.13 2.34
N GLU A 214 22.32 5.94 3.56
CA GLU A 214 23.32 4.92 3.92
C GLU A 214 22.75 3.51 3.77
N ASP A 215 21.49 3.29 4.10
CA ASP A 215 20.81 2.00 4.00
C ASP A 215 20.31 1.68 2.58
N ASN A 216 20.32 2.66 1.68
CA ASN A 216 19.82 2.47 0.30
C ASN A 216 20.63 1.42 -0.48
N ILE A 217 21.90 1.20 -0.11
CA ILE A 217 22.73 0.13 -0.67
C ILE A 217 22.15 -1.26 -0.37
N ASN A 218 21.39 -1.39 0.72
CA ASN A 218 20.75 -2.63 1.15
C ASN A 218 19.33 -2.80 0.64
N LEU A 219 18.82 -1.88 -0.18
CA LEU A 219 17.50 -1.98 -0.76
C LEU A 219 17.49 -3.02 -1.90
N ALA A 220 16.55 -3.96 -1.84
CA ALA A 220 16.33 -4.92 -2.92
C ALA A 220 15.83 -4.20 -4.18
N ASN A 221 16.36 -4.57 -5.34
CA ASN A 221 15.89 -4.07 -6.62
C ASN A 221 14.47 -4.55 -6.91
N THR A 222 13.78 -3.81 -7.76
CA THR A 222 12.49 -4.22 -8.32
C THR A 222 12.72 -4.75 -9.74
N PHE A 223 11.95 -5.77 -10.11
CA PHE A 223 12.08 -6.43 -11.39
C PHE A 223 10.77 -6.40 -12.16
N GLU A 224 10.88 -6.42 -13.46
CA GLU A 224 9.77 -6.51 -14.39
C GLU A 224 9.97 -7.73 -15.30
N PHE A 225 8.91 -8.52 -15.47
CA PHE A 225 8.92 -9.60 -16.44
C PHE A 225 8.57 -9.05 -17.83
N SER A 226 9.52 -9.13 -18.75
CA SER A 226 9.31 -8.75 -20.15
C SER A 226 8.64 -9.91 -20.88
N ARG A 227 7.41 -9.70 -21.34
CA ARG A 227 6.67 -10.70 -22.12
C ARG A 227 7.30 -10.95 -23.48
N ASP A 228 7.93 -9.94 -24.07
CA ASP A 228 8.55 -10.03 -25.41
C ASP A 228 9.80 -10.90 -25.39
N THR A 229 10.63 -10.75 -24.36
CA THR A 229 11.90 -11.50 -24.23
C THR A 229 11.79 -12.69 -23.29
N GLN A 230 10.65 -12.89 -22.62
CA GLN A 230 10.43 -13.95 -21.62
C GLN A 230 11.50 -13.93 -20.50
N THR A 231 11.97 -12.74 -20.14
CA THR A 231 13.05 -12.57 -19.15
C THR A 231 12.69 -11.54 -18.09
N LEU A 232 13.26 -11.71 -16.90
CA LEU A 232 13.27 -10.68 -15.87
C LEU A 232 14.33 -9.63 -16.18
N LYS A 233 13.97 -8.35 -16.00
CA LYS A 233 14.89 -7.21 -16.10
C LYS A 233 14.79 -6.35 -14.85
N ASN A 234 15.88 -5.69 -14.48
CA ASN A 234 15.79 -4.64 -13.47
C ASN A 234 14.78 -3.59 -13.94
N LEU A 235 13.82 -3.28 -13.11
CA LEU A 235 12.88 -2.22 -13.42
C LEU A 235 13.62 -0.88 -13.34
N ASN A 236 13.59 -0.12 -14.44
CA ASN A 236 14.09 1.25 -14.43
C ASN A 236 12.99 2.18 -13.85
N PRO A 237 13.17 2.69 -12.64
CA PRO A 237 12.17 3.55 -12.02
C PRO A 237 11.89 4.83 -12.80
N ALA A 238 12.89 5.37 -13.51
CA ALA A 238 12.74 6.56 -14.32
C ALA A 238 11.89 6.36 -15.58
N ALA A 239 11.75 5.10 -16.04
CA ALA A 239 10.91 4.77 -17.20
C ALA A 239 9.40 4.79 -16.87
N ARG A 240 9.04 4.70 -15.59
CA ARG A 240 7.67 4.85 -15.13
C ARG A 240 7.55 6.15 -14.35
N LYS A 241 6.61 7.01 -14.73
CA LYS A 241 6.32 8.30 -14.07
C LYS A 241 5.87 8.20 -12.60
N LEU A 242 6.01 7.02 -12.00
CA LEU A 242 5.61 6.69 -10.64
C LEU A 242 6.83 6.75 -9.69
N VAL A 243 7.57 7.85 -9.72
CA VAL A 243 8.85 8.02 -9.02
C VAL A 243 8.76 7.66 -7.54
N ASN A 244 7.67 8.03 -6.86
CA ASN A 244 7.53 7.81 -5.43
C ASN A 244 7.16 6.37 -5.05
N TYR A 245 6.70 5.56 -5.99
CA TYR A 245 6.45 4.15 -5.77
C TYR A 245 7.73 3.31 -5.78
N TRP A 246 8.77 3.79 -6.44
CA TRP A 246 9.96 3.01 -6.75
C TRP A 246 11.18 3.43 -5.94
N TYR A 247 11.24 4.69 -5.55
CA TYR A 247 12.29 5.21 -4.70
C TYR A 247 11.75 5.48 -3.29
N PRO A 248 12.58 5.25 -2.25
CA PRO A 248 12.25 5.76 -0.93
C PRO A 248 12.05 7.27 -1.04
N PRO A 249 10.95 7.83 -0.55
CA PRO A 249 10.78 9.26 -0.51
C PRO A 249 11.90 9.88 0.33
N ASN A 250 12.50 10.93 -0.18
CA ASN A 250 13.50 11.71 0.58
C ASN A 250 12.85 12.49 1.73
N ASN A 251 11.52 12.55 1.77
CA ASN A 251 10.74 13.31 2.72
C ASN A 251 9.77 12.39 3.47
N ILE A 252 9.85 12.45 4.81
CA ILE A 252 9.09 11.63 5.76
C ILE A 252 7.61 12.03 5.84
N THR A 253 7.22 13.15 5.25
CA THR A 253 5.88 13.73 5.43
C THR A 253 4.78 12.97 4.70
N TYR A 254 5.13 12.03 3.83
CA TYR A 254 4.17 11.31 3.01
C TYR A 254 4.13 9.82 3.34
N ALA A 255 3.33 9.48 4.35
CA ALA A 255 3.00 8.10 4.67
C ALA A 255 1.64 7.74 4.10
N ARG A 256 1.52 6.56 3.50
CA ARG A 256 0.29 6.05 2.92
C ARG A 256 -0.18 4.79 3.63
N GLY A 257 -1.50 4.66 3.78
CA GLY A 257 -2.08 3.47 4.39
C GLY A 257 -2.08 2.25 3.48
N GLY A 258 -2.20 2.48 2.19
CA GLY A 258 -2.36 1.41 1.21
C GLY A 258 -1.07 0.71 0.81
N HIS A 259 0.09 1.38 0.92
CA HIS A 259 1.43 0.87 0.62
C HIS A 259 2.48 1.91 1.02
N GLY A 260 3.76 1.55 0.89
CA GLY A 260 4.86 2.50 1.07
C GLY A 260 5.83 2.12 2.17
N LEU A 261 5.52 1.12 3.00
CA LEU A 261 6.48 0.62 3.97
C LEU A 261 7.61 -0.17 3.28
N PHE A 262 8.78 -0.02 3.86
CA PHE A 262 9.96 -0.85 3.66
C PHE A 262 10.18 -1.65 4.94
N SER A 263 10.68 -2.87 4.82
CA SER A 263 11.03 -3.70 5.96
C SER A 263 12.09 -4.72 5.59
#